data_3e81c821ffe82e729af3b77e1cf5f0d7
#
_entry.id   3e81c821ffe82e729af3b77e1cf5f0d7
#
_cell.length_a   1.000
_cell.length_b   1.000
_cell.length_c   1.000
_cell.angle_alpha   90.00
_cell.angle_beta   90.00
_cell.angle_gamma   90.00
#
_symmetry.space_group_name_H-M   'P 1'
#
loop_
_entity.id
_entity.type
_entity.pdbx_description
1 polymer ?
#
loop_
_entity_poly.entity_id
_entity_poly.type
_entity_poly.pdbx_seq_one_letter_code
_entity_poly.pdbx_strand_id
1 'polypeptide(L)'
;TIALIDYGSGNLRSAAKAFERVVQDLGRSDDVAVTNDPDVVARADRVVLPGVGAYADCRAGISAIDGMMEALDEAVIARAQPFLGICVGMQLMATTGFEFGETPGFGWIPGAVQPRR
;
A
#
# COMPACT_ATOMS: atom_id res chain seq x y z
N THR A 1 -11.53 7.66 6.94
CA THR A 1 -11.42 6.99 5.61
C THR A 1 -10.35 5.94 5.64
N ILE A 2 -10.65 4.77 5.10
CA ILE A 2 -9.69 3.73 4.79
C ILE A 2 -9.32 3.89 3.31
N ALA A 3 -8.09 4.29 3.03
CA ALA A 3 -7.61 4.48 1.66
C ALA A 3 -7.01 3.17 1.14
N LEU A 4 -7.62 2.61 0.10
CA LEU A 4 -7.13 1.45 -0.63
C LEU A 4 -6.48 1.97 -1.91
N ILE A 5 -5.16 1.83 -2.01
CA ILE A 5 -4.40 2.49 -3.07
C ILE A 5 -4.53 1.75 -4.39
N ASP A 6 -5.02 2.47 -5.40
CA ASP A 6 -5.10 2.02 -6.79
C ASP A 6 -3.89 2.55 -7.56
N TYR A 7 -2.96 1.68 -7.87
CA TYR A 7 -1.76 2.01 -8.66
C TYR A 7 -1.54 1.03 -9.81
N GLY A 8 -2.60 0.32 -10.20
CA GLY A 8 -2.55 -0.62 -11.30
C GLY A 8 -2.20 -2.06 -10.90
N SER A 9 -2.11 -2.35 -9.60
CA SER A 9 -1.80 -3.70 -9.12
C SER A 9 -2.75 -4.11 -8.00
N GLY A 10 -3.10 -5.40 -7.97
CA GLY A 10 -3.94 -5.99 -6.95
C GLY A 10 -5.40 -6.12 -7.38
N ASN A 11 -6.14 -6.95 -6.66
CA ASN A 11 -7.58 -7.12 -6.86
C ASN A 11 -8.34 -6.14 -5.97
N LEU A 12 -8.47 -4.91 -6.45
CA LEU A 12 -9.00 -3.79 -5.67
C LEU A 12 -10.47 -3.96 -5.30
N ARG A 13 -11.27 -4.49 -6.22
CA ARG A 13 -12.71 -4.62 -5.98
C ARG A 13 -13.00 -5.65 -4.89
N SER A 14 -12.34 -6.79 -4.93
CA SER A 14 -12.48 -7.82 -3.90
C SER A 14 -11.97 -7.34 -2.55
N ALA A 15 -10.84 -6.64 -2.54
CA ALA A 15 -10.29 -6.07 -1.32
C ALA A 15 -11.22 -5.01 -0.73
N ALA A 16 -11.73 -4.10 -1.55
CA ALA A 16 -12.66 -3.06 -1.09
C ALA A 16 -13.92 -3.67 -0.47
N LYS A 17 -14.50 -4.68 -1.09
CA LYS A 17 -15.68 -5.38 -0.56
C LYS A 17 -15.37 -6.07 0.76
N ALA A 18 -14.20 -6.67 0.90
CA ALA A 18 -13.80 -7.33 2.15
C ALA A 18 -13.68 -6.32 3.29
N PHE A 19 -13.07 -5.17 3.05
CA PHE A 19 -12.96 -4.11 4.07
C PHE A 19 -14.33 -3.52 4.41
N GLU A 20 -15.17 -3.25 3.42
CA GLU A 20 -16.54 -2.75 3.64
C GLU A 20 -17.34 -3.74 4.51
N ARG A 21 -17.20 -5.04 4.26
CA ARG A 21 -17.87 -6.08 5.04
C ARG A 21 -17.41 -6.09 6.49
N VAL A 22 -16.10 -5.98 6.73
CA VAL A 22 -15.55 -5.95 8.08
C VAL A 22 -16.00 -4.69 8.82
N VAL A 23 -15.98 -3.53 8.15
CA VAL A 23 -16.48 -2.28 8.73
C VAL A 23 -17.94 -2.44 9.16
N GLN A 24 -18.76 -3.03 8.31
CA GLN A 24 -20.17 -3.27 8.61
C GLN A 24 -20.34 -4.25 9.77
N ASP A 25 -19.62 -5.37 9.75
CA ASP A 25 -19.72 -6.40 10.79
C ASP A 25 -19.28 -5.89 12.17
N LEU A 26 -18.34 -4.94 12.20
CA LEU A 26 -17.88 -4.31 13.43
C LEU A 26 -18.76 -3.14 13.89
N GLY A 27 -19.80 -2.80 13.13
CA GLY A 27 -20.66 -1.67 13.45
C GLY A 27 -19.98 -0.33 13.36
N ARG A 28 -18.91 -0.22 12.56
CA ARG A 28 -18.16 1.03 12.38
C ARG A 28 -18.76 1.86 11.23
N SER A 29 -18.39 3.13 11.21
CA SER A 29 -18.85 4.07 10.18
C SER A 29 -17.73 4.51 9.22
N ASP A 30 -16.59 3.80 9.21
CA ASP A 30 -15.49 4.12 8.30
C ASP A 30 -15.92 3.92 6.85
N ASP A 31 -15.51 4.83 5.98
CA ASP A 31 -15.67 4.66 4.54
C ASP A 31 -14.40 4.05 3.93
N VAL A 32 -14.58 3.23 2.90
CA VAL A 32 -13.49 2.63 2.14
C VAL A 32 -13.41 3.32 0.79
N ALA A 33 -12.29 3.98 0.53
CA ALA A 33 -12.06 4.70 -0.71
C ALA A 33 -10.96 4.01 -1.53
N VAL A 34 -11.31 3.51 -2.70
CA VAL A 34 -10.33 3.05 -3.70
C VAL A 34 -9.84 4.31 -4.42
N THR A 35 -8.57 4.63 -4.29
CA THR A 35 -8.08 5.93 -4.74
C THR A 35 -6.64 5.89 -5.24
N ASN A 36 -6.36 6.72 -6.25
CA ASN A 36 -5.01 7.06 -6.68
C ASN A 36 -4.66 8.51 -6.36
N ASP A 37 -5.47 9.18 -5.55
CA ASP A 37 -5.27 10.58 -5.18
C ASP A 37 -4.36 10.66 -3.95
N PRO A 38 -3.14 11.23 -4.07
CA PRO A 38 -2.24 11.36 -2.93
C PRO A 38 -2.81 12.15 -1.76
N ASP A 39 -3.66 13.14 -2.02
CA ASP A 39 -4.27 13.93 -0.95
C ASP A 39 -5.21 13.09 -0.09
N VAL A 40 -5.95 12.18 -0.70
CA VAL A 40 -6.83 11.26 0.03
C VAL A 40 -5.98 10.32 0.90
N VAL A 41 -4.90 9.79 0.36
CA VAL A 41 -3.98 8.91 1.09
C VAL A 41 -3.33 9.65 2.25
N ALA A 42 -2.84 10.86 2.02
CA ALA A 42 -2.15 11.64 3.05
C ALA A 42 -3.06 11.94 4.27
N ARG A 43 -4.37 12.06 4.05
CA ARG A 43 -5.35 12.37 5.09
C ARG A 43 -6.10 11.17 5.63
N ALA A 44 -5.86 9.97 5.08
CA ALA A 44 -6.57 8.77 5.50
C ALA A 44 -6.27 8.39 6.94
N ASP A 45 -7.22 7.75 7.59
CA ASP A 45 -7.06 7.20 8.94
C ASP A 45 -6.34 5.86 8.91
N ARG A 46 -6.49 5.12 7.82
CA ARG A 46 -5.84 3.84 7.58
C ARG A 46 -5.51 3.72 6.11
N VAL A 47 -4.38 3.10 5.81
CA VAL A 47 -3.90 2.93 4.44
C VAL A 47 -3.73 1.44 4.14
N VAL A 48 -4.26 0.99 3.02
CA VAL A 48 -4.13 -0.39 2.56
C VAL A 48 -3.42 -0.38 1.20
N LEU A 49 -2.33 -1.12 1.11
CA LEU A 49 -1.54 -1.25 -0.12
C LEU A 49 -1.56 -2.71 -0.59
N PRO A 50 -2.41 -3.06 -1.55
CA PRO A 50 -2.34 -4.36 -2.19
C PRO A 50 -1.24 -4.38 -3.26
N GLY A 51 -0.83 -5.56 -3.68
CA GLY A 51 0.12 -5.68 -4.77
C GLY A 51 0.28 -7.12 -5.19
N VAL A 52 0.30 -7.36 -6.49
CA VAL A 52 0.56 -8.68 -7.08
C VAL A 52 1.58 -8.52 -8.20
N GLY A 53 2.29 -9.63 -8.50
CA GLY A 53 3.28 -9.64 -9.56
C GLY A 53 4.67 -9.24 -9.07
N ALA A 54 5.47 -8.64 -9.95
CA ALA A 54 6.86 -8.35 -9.66
C ALA A 54 7.03 -7.15 -8.72
N TYR A 55 7.96 -7.26 -7.80
CA TYR A 55 8.31 -6.22 -6.84
C TYR A 55 8.63 -4.89 -7.53
N ALA A 56 9.47 -4.92 -8.57
CA ALA A 56 9.87 -3.72 -9.29
C ALA A 56 8.69 -3.03 -9.99
N ASP A 57 7.76 -3.81 -10.55
CA ASP A 57 6.59 -3.27 -11.24
C ASP A 57 5.65 -2.57 -10.25
N CYS A 58 5.44 -3.15 -9.09
CA CYS A 58 4.63 -2.54 -8.05
C CYS A 58 5.27 -1.25 -7.53
N ARG A 59 6.59 -1.28 -7.29
CA ARG A 59 7.33 -0.10 -6.84
C ARG A 59 7.26 1.02 -7.88
N ALA A 60 7.42 0.68 -9.16
CA ALA A 60 7.32 1.64 -10.26
C ALA A 60 5.90 2.22 -10.37
N GLY A 61 4.87 1.41 -10.18
CA GLY A 61 3.48 1.86 -10.20
C GLY A 61 3.19 2.91 -9.13
N ILE A 62 3.70 2.73 -7.93
CA ILE A 62 3.58 3.72 -6.85
C ILE A 62 4.33 5.01 -7.22
N SER A 63 5.57 4.88 -7.71
CA SER A 63 6.39 6.05 -8.07
C SER A 63 5.82 6.84 -9.26
N ALA A 64 5.05 6.18 -10.13
CA ALA A 64 4.44 6.84 -11.29
C ALA A 64 3.32 7.81 -10.90
N ILE A 65 2.78 7.70 -9.70
CA ILE A 65 1.75 8.64 -9.21
C ILE A 65 2.46 9.78 -8.49
N ASP A 66 2.43 10.96 -9.07
CA ASP A 66 3.04 12.16 -8.50
C ASP A 66 2.51 12.43 -7.09
N GLY A 67 3.42 12.53 -6.12
CA GLY A 67 3.08 12.82 -4.74
C GLY A 67 2.65 11.60 -3.91
N MET A 68 2.55 10.40 -4.50
CA MET A 68 2.09 9.23 -3.74
C MET A 68 3.10 8.79 -2.69
N MET A 69 4.40 8.81 -3.00
CA MET A 69 5.42 8.44 -2.00
C MET A 69 5.40 9.41 -0.82
N GLU A 70 5.28 10.70 -1.09
CA GLU A 70 5.19 11.73 -0.07
C GLU A 70 3.91 11.56 0.76
N ALA A 71 2.80 11.22 0.13
CA ALA A 71 1.53 10.96 0.82
C ALA A 71 1.62 9.75 1.74
N LEU A 72 2.27 8.69 1.30
CA LEU A 72 2.51 7.50 2.13
C LEU A 72 3.41 7.82 3.33
N ASP A 73 4.47 8.57 3.12
CA ASP A 73 5.36 8.98 4.21
C ASP A 73 4.60 9.88 5.21
N GLU A 74 3.77 10.78 4.72
CA GLU A 74 2.96 11.63 5.59
C GLU A 74 1.99 10.82 6.44
N ALA A 75 1.22 9.94 5.83
CA ALA A 75 0.19 9.17 6.55
C ALA A 75 0.80 8.14 7.49
N VAL A 76 1.79 7.37 7.03
CA VAL A 76 2.29 6.19 7.74
C VAL A 76 3.40 6.55 8.70
N ILE A 77 4.32 7.41 8.30
CA ILE A 77 5.48 7.75 9.12
C ILE A 77 5.21 8.98 9.99
N ALA A 78 4.84 10.11 9.37
CA ALA A 78 4.66 11.35 10.11
C ALA A 78 3.43 11.32 11.02
N ARG A 79 2.28 10.87 10.49
CA ARG A 79 1.03 10.78 11.26
C ARG A 79 0.85 9.46 11.98
N ALA A 80 1.71 8.48 11.70
CA ALA A 80 1.70 7.15 12.33
C ALA A 80 0.34 6.43 12.20
N GLN A 81 -0.33 6.57 11.07
CA GLN A 81 -1.58 5.90 10.81
C GLN A 81 -1.36 4.40 10.50
N PRO A 82 -2.30 3.54 10.86
CA PRO A 82 -2.19 2.12 10.55
C PRO A 82 -2.02 1.87 9.06
N PHE A 83 -1.11 0.98 8.72
CA PHE A 83 -0.82 0.58 7.35
C PHE A 83 -0.90 -0.95 7.24
N LEU A 84 -1.61 -1.43 6.20
CA LEU A 84 -1.69 -2.85 5.87
C LEU A 84 -1.17 -3.06 4.47
N GLY A 85 -0.02 -3.73 4.35
CA GLY A 85 0.51 -4.20 3.08
C GLY A 85 0.06 -5.63 2.82
N ILE A 86 -0.47 -5.92 1.63
CA ILE A 86 -0.96 -7.24 1.24
C ILE A 86 -0.08 -7.78 0.13
N CYS A 87 0.50 -8.96 0.32
CA CYS A 87 1.39 -9.60 -0.64
C CYS A 87 2.58 -8.69 -0.98
N VAL A 88 2.76 -8.31 -2.25
CA VAL A 88 3.85 -7.44 -2.66
C VAL A 88 3.77 -6.08 -1.95
N GLY A 89 2.57 -5.58 -1.65
CA GLY A 89 2.41 -4.36 -0.86
C GLY A 89 3.11 -4.43 0.50
N MET A 90 3.07 -5.59 1.15
CA MET A 90 3.83 -5.82 2.38
C MET A 90 5.34 -5.84 2.11
N GLN A 91 5.76 -6.49 1.04
CA GLN A 91 7.18 -6.62 0.69
C GLN A 91 7.82 -5.27 0.38
N LEU A 92 7.07 -4.32 -0.18
CA LEU A 92 7.56 -2.98 -0.49
C LEU A 92 7.99 -2.18 0.74
N MET A 93 7.58 -2.59 1.94
CA MET A 93 7.98 -1.93 3.19
C MET A 93 9.48 -2.12 3.51
N ALA A 94 10.12 -3.14 2.92
CA ALA A 94 11.53 -3.44 3.14
C ALA A 94 12.45 -2.38 2.52
N THR A 95 13.72 -2.43 2.87
CA THR A 95 14.73 -1.52 2.31
C THR A 95 14.91 -1.74 0.81
N THR A 96 14.94 -3.00 0.38
CA THR A 96 15.16 -3.35 -1.04
C THR A 96 14.59 -4.73 -1.37
N GLY A 97 14.35 -4.96 -2.65
CA GLY A 97 13.97 -6.27 -3.19
C GLY A 97 14.95 -6.71 -4.27
N PHE A 98 15.21 -8.02 -4.33
CA PHE A 98 16.16 -8.65 -5.26
C PHE A 98 15.50 -9.57 -6.28
N GLU A 99 14.23 -9.37 -6.57
CA GLU A 99 13.54 -10.10 -7.62
C GLU A 99 13.88 -9.46 -8.97
N PHE A 100 14.51 -10.21 -9.87
CA PHE A 100 14.94 -9.73 -11.20
C PHE A 100 15.86 -8.50 -11.15
N GLY A 101 16.74 -8.41 -10.16
CA GLY A 101 17.61 -7.28 -9.93
C GLY A 101 17.26 -6.56 -8.64
N GLU A 102 18.04 -5.55 -8.31
CA GLU A 102 17.84 -4.78 -7.09
C GLU A 102 16.89 -3.60 -7.33
N THR A 103 15.84 -3.52 -6.51
CA THR A 103 14.86 -2.42 -6.53
C THR A 103 14.71 -1.86 -5.12
N PRO A 104 14.88 -0.54 -4.91
CA PRO A 104 14.65 0.03 -3.59
C PRO A 104 13.17 -0.06 -3.20
N GLY A 105 12.92 -0.42 -1.95
CA GLY A 105 11.59 -0.39 -1.35
C GLY A 105 11.33 0.94 -0.64
N PHE A 106 10.37 0.95 0.28
CA PHE A 106 10.05 2.15 1.06
C PHE A 106 11.06 2.40 2.18
N GLY A 107 11.79 1.36 2.60
CA GLY A 107 12.77 1.50 3.66
C GLY A 107 12.18 1.66 5.06
N TRP A 108 10.93 1.31 5.26
CA TRP A 108 10.27 1.41 6.58
C TRP A 108 10.68 0.31 7.53
N ILE A 109 10.96 -0.88 6.99
CA ILE A 109 11.42 -2.04 7.75
C ILE A 109 12.78 -2.46 7.21
N PRO A 110 13.86 -2.39 8.02
CA PRO A 110 15.19 -2.79 7.55
C PRO A 110 15.21 -4.24 7.11
N GLY A 111 15.80 -4.50 5.95
CA GLY A 111 15.93 -5.83 5.40
C GLY A 111 15.72 -5.88 3.91
N ALA A 112 15.74 -7.08 3.36
CA ALA A 112 15.63 -7.32 1.94
C ALA A 112 14.62 -8.42 1.65
N VAL A 113 13.91 -8.28 0.53
CA VAL A 113 13.05 -9.32 -0.02
C VAL A 113 13.86 -10.08 -1.07
N GLN A 114 13.98 -11.39 -0.89
CA GLN A 114 14.76 -12.24 -1.78
C GLN A 114 13.91 -13.38 -2.32
N PRO A 115 14.21 -13.85 -3.56
CA PRO A 115 13.53 -15.02 -4.10
C PRO A 115 13.77 -16.24 -3.21
N ARG A 116 12.76 -17.09 -3.07
CA ARG A 116 12.90 -18.39 -2.41
C ARG A 116 13.77 -19.31 -3.25
N ARG A 117 14.64 -20.02 -2.59
CA ARG A 117 15.46 -21.06 -3.22
C ARG A 117 14.76 -22.41 -3.20
#